data_0051f330e57d63c7276d93171b745e6e
#
_entry.id   0051f330e57d63c7276d93171b745e6e
#
_cell.length_a   1.000
_cell.length_b   1.000
_cell.length_c   1.000
_cell.angle_alpha   90.00
_cell.angle_beta   90.00
_cell.angle_gamma   90.00
#
_symmetry.space_group_name_H-M   'P 1'
#
loop_
_entity.id
_entity.type
_entity.pdbx_description
1 polymer ?
#
loop_
_entity_poly.entity_id
_entity_poly.type
_entity_poly.pdbx_seq_one_letter_code
_entity_poly.pdbx_strand_id
1 'polypeptide(L)'
;MPSSQLHNYIRTHRKRTHLTQNEVAFLLGSKTSAHVCRHERLEQTPNLQTLLAYEILFRTPVRSLFGGVHQDVEQKLLQRIRLLVRQLATSGYSRMKARKIEILNEFLNAQSPSATCDIAAGKIHHSLGR
;
A
#
# COMPACT_ATOMS: atom_id res chain seq x y z
N MET A 1 9.60 20.07 1.40
CA MET A 1 8.62 19.94 2.48
C MET A 1 8.17 18.50 2.64
N PRO A 2 8.24 17.96 3.80
CA PRO A 2 7.80 16.59 3.98
C PRO A 2 6.30 16.47 3.78
N SER A 3 5.91 15.30 3.35
CA SER A 3 4.51 14.98 3.21
C SER A 3 3.84 14.97 4.57
N SER A 4 2.58 15.36 4.61
CA SER A 4 1.79 15.24 5.83
C SER A 4 1.44 13.77 6.12
N GLN A 5 1.65 12.90 5.13
CA GLN A 5 1.34 11.49 5.26
C GLN A 5 2.41 10.80 6.09
N LEU A 6 2.01 10.15 7.15
CA LEU A 6 2.94 9.37 7.96
C LEU A 6 3.39 8.13 7.21
N HIS A 7 4.63 7.69 7.47
CA HIS A 7 5.13 6.47 6.86
C HIS A 7 4.31 5.26 7.29
N ASN A 8 3.89 5.24 8.56
CA ASN A 8 2.96 4.21 9.01
C ASN A 8 2.11 4.73 10.16
N TYR A 9 1.03 4.03 10.42
CA TYR A 9 0.07 4.40 11.45
C TYR A 9 -0.09 3.32 12.51
N ILE A 10 0.90 2.43 12.65
CA ILE A 10 0.84 1.33 13.61
C ILE A 10 0.66 1.86 15.03
N ARG A 11 1.48 2.85 15.38
CA ARG A 11 1.39 3.43 16.72
C ARG A 11 0.03 4.07 16.96
N THR A 12 -0.49 4.77 15.98
CA THR A 12 -1.79 5.41 16.09
C THR A 12 -2.89 4.39 16.36
N HIS A 13 -2.91 3.32 15.58
CA HIS A 13 -3.92 2.28 15.77
C HIS A 13 -3.74 1.53 17.06
N ARG A 14 -2.48 1.26 17.43
CA ARG A 14 -2.21 0.60 18.71
C ARG A 14 -2.76 1.43 19.87
N LYS A 15 -2.49 2.74 19.85
CA LYS A 15 -2.97 3.60 20.93
C LYS A 15 -4.48 3.68 20.98
N ARG A 16 -5.14 3.61 19.84
CA ARG A 16 -6.59 3.61 19.80
C ARG A 16 -7.19 2.36 20.45
N THR A 17 -6.48 1.25 20.40
CA THR A 17 -6.94 0.01 21.03
C THR A 17 -6.50 -0.08 22.48
N HIS A 18 -5.72 0.89 22.96
CA HIS A 18 -5.18 0.91 24.32
C HIS A 18 -4.21 -0.23 24.61
N LEU A 19 -3.69 -0.89 23.57
CA LEU A 19 -2.72 -1.96 23.74
C LEU A 19 -1.32 -1.38 23.92
N THR A 20 -0.55 -2.03 24.80
CA THR A 20 0.87 -1.69 24.95
C THR A 20 1.68 -2.38 23.86
N GLN A 21 2.92 -1.92 23.66
CA GLN A 21 3.82 -2.59 22.72
C GLN A 21 4.05 -4.05 23.10
N ASN A 22 4.14 -4.33 24.40
CA ASN A 22 4.32 -5.70 24.87
C ASN A 22 3.12 -6.57 24.53
N GLU A 23 1.92 -6.03 24.68
CA GLU A 23 0.71 -6.77 24.36
C GLU A 23 0.62 -7.06 22.87
N VAL A 24 0.94 -6.07 22.05
CA VAL A 24 0.95 -6.29 20.60
C VAL A 24 2.01 -7.34 20.24
N ALA A 25 3.20 -7.24 20.84
CA ALA A 25 4.25 -8.23 20.58
C ALA A 25 3.77 -9.64 20.92
N PHE A 26 3.09 -9.78 22.05
CA PHE A 26 2.54 -11.06 22.43
C PHE A 26 1.55 -11.60 21.39
N LEU A 27 0.68 -10.72 20.92
CA LEU A 27 -0.32 -11.11 19.91
C LEU A 27 0.33 -11.49 18.57
N LEU A 28 1.45 -10.86 18.26
CA LEU A 28 2.19 -11.19 17.04
C LEU A 28 3.06 -12.43 17.18
N GLY A 29 3.12 -13.00 18.37
CA GLY A 29 3.99 -14.15 18.61
C GLY A 29 5.45 -13.79 18.81
N SER A 30 5.74 -12.52 19.08
CA SER A 30 7.10 -12.06 19.31
C SER A 30 7.46 -12.13 20.79
N LYS A 31 8.72 -12.41 21.07
CA LYS A 31 9.18 -12.53 22.46
C LYS A 31 9.41 -11.19 23.11
N THR A 32 9.56 -10.14 22.35
CA THR A 32 9.93 -8.84 22.88
C THR A 32 9.22 -7.73 22.12
N SER A 33 8.97 -6.63 22.82
CA SER A 33 8.35 -5.45 22.21
C SER A 33 9.31 -4.67 21.32
N ALA A 34 10.60 -5.03 21.31
CA ALA A 34 11.57 -4.32 20.50
C ALA A 34 11.20 -4.33 19.02
N HIS A 35 10.65 -5.44 18.52
CA HIS A 35 10.23 -5.54 17.13
C HIS A 35 9.10 -4.58 16.82
N VAL A 36 8.11 -4.51 17.71
CA VAL A 36 6.99 -3.60 17.53
C VAL A 36 7.48 -2.15 17.51
N CYS A 37 8.37 -1.82 18.44
CA CYS A 37 8.93 -0.47 18.51
C CYS A 37 9.62 -0.10 17.20
N ARG A 38 10.43 -1.01 16.66
CA ARG A 38 11.13 -0.77 15.40
C ARG A 38 10.18 -0.65 14.24
N HIS A 39 9.09 -1.44 14.24
CA HIS A 39 8.09 -1.33 13.20
C HIS A 39 7.39 0.03 13.25
N GLU A 40 7.06 0.51 14.44
CA GLU A 40 6.41 1.81 14.60
C GLU A 40 7.30 2.95 14.13
N ARG A 41 8.60 2.82 14.32
CA ARG A 41 9.57 3.82 13.86
C ARG A 41 10.04 3.60 12.44
N LEU A 42 9.64 2.49 11.83
CA LEU A 42 10.07 2.07 10.51
C LEU A 42 11.59 1.88 10.44
N GLU A 43 12.18 1.50 11.57
CA GLU A 43 13.59 1.12 11.63
C GLU A 43 13.78 -0.31 11.13
N GLN A 44 12.71 -1.09 11.14
CA GLN A 44 12.71 -2.45 10.65
C GLN A 44 11.40 -2.68 9.89
N THR A 45 11.51 -3.25 8.71
CA THR A 45 10.32 -3.57 7.91
C THR A 45 9.73 -4.89 8.39
N PRO A 46 8.44 -4.93 8.75
CA PRO A 46 7.81 -6.19 9.12
C PRO A 46 7.79 -7.16 7.94
N ASN A 47 7.90 -8.45 8.24
CA ASN A 47 7.73 -9.44 7.19
C ASN A 47 6.25 -9.58 6.84
N LEU A 48 5.97 -10.36 5.80
CA LEU A 48 4.61 -10.48 5.28
C LEU A 48 3.63 -10.99 6.35
N GLN A 49 4.04 -12.00 7.11
CA GLN A 49 3.16 -12.55 8.13
C GLN A 49 2.82 -11.52 9.18
N THR A 50 3.80 -10.74 9.59
CA THR A 50 3.59 -9.69 10.57
C THR A 50 2.70 -8.59 10.01
N LEU A 51 2.89 -8.22 8.74
CA LEU A 51 2.02 -7.23 8.10
C LEU A 51 0.57 -7.68 8.09
N LEU A 52 0.34 -8.92 7.74
CA LEU A 52 -1.03 -9.45 7.71
C LEU A 52 -1.62 -9.51 9.11
N ALA A 53 -0.79 -9.83 10.11
CA ALA A 53 -1.25 -9.84 11.49
C ALA A 53 -1.66 -8.46 11.94
N TYR A 54 -0.88 -7.43 11.58
CA TYR A 54 -1.26 -6.05 11.88
C TYR A 54 -2.58 -5.68 11.22
N GLU A 55 -2.75 -6.09 9.97
CA GLU A 55 -3.98 -5.80 9.24
C GLU A 55 -5.19 -6.40 9.96
N ILE A 56 -5.06 -7.65 10.39
CA ILE A 56 -6.14 -8.33 11.08
C ILE A 56 -6.41 -7.70 12.44
N LEU A 57 -5.34 -7.43 13.18
CA LEU A 57 -5.45 -6.90 14.53
C LEU A 57 -6.11 -5.53 14.55
N PHE A 58 -5.71 -4.65 13.65
CA PHE A 58 -6.22 -3.29 13.62
C PHE A 58 -7.37 -3.10 12.64
N ARG A 59 -7.76 -4.17 11.93
CA ARG A 59 -8.87 -4.16 10.97
C ARG A 59 -8.72 -3.04 9.94
N THR A 60 -7.50 -2.84 9.50
CA THR A 60 -7.15 -1.78 8.57
C THR A 60 -6.22 -2.36 7.51
N PRO A 61 -6.48 -2.11 6.22
CA PRO A 61 -5.60 -2.65 5.17
C PRO A 61 -4.15 -2.22 5.35
N VAL A 62 -3.23 -3.09 4.98
CA VAL A 62 -1.80 -2.79 5.09
C VAL A 62 -1.47 -1.48 4.38
N ARG A 63 -2.06 -1.23 3.21
CA ARG A 63 -1.77 0.00 2.47
C ARG A 63 -2.16 1.24 3.25
N SER A 64 -3.17 1.15 4.10
CA SER A 64 -3.57 2.28 4.95
C SER A 64 -2.69 2.38 6.18
N LEU A 65 -2.31 1.23 6.76
CA LEU A 65 -1.42 1.22 7.91
C LEU A 65 -0.06 1.80 7.56
N PHE A 66 0.42 1.55 6.36
CA PHE A 66 1.73 2.02 5.91
C PHE A 66 1.57 2.96 4.71
N GLY A 67 0.69 3.97 4.87
CA GLY A 67 0.32 4.85 3.78
C GLY A 67 1.50 5.52 3.09
N GLY A 68 2.45 6.04 3.86
CA GLY A 68 3.61 6.69 3.26
C GLY A 68 4.49 5.74 2.49
N VAL A 69 4.68 4.54 3.04
CA VAL A 69 5.46 3.51 2.36
C VAL A 69 4.76 3.06 1.09
N HIS A 70 3.45 2.84 1.18
CA HIS A 70 2.67 2.46 0.01
C HIS A 70 2.77 3.50 -1.10
N GLN A 71 2.68 4.77 -0.73
CA GLN A 71 2.78 5.85 -1.69
C GLN A 71 4.14 5.86 -2.40
N ASP A 72 5.21 5.66 -1.64
CA ASP A 72 6.56 5.60 -2.22
C ASP A 72 6.70 4.44 -3.19
N VAL A 73 6.21 3.26 -2.78
CA VAL A 73 6.28 2.07 -3.63
C VAL A 73 5.47 2.27 -4.90
N GLU A 74 4.29 2.84 -4.75
CA GLU A 74 3.43 3.10 -5.90
C GLU A 74 4.10 4.02 -6.91
N GLN A 75 4.68 5.12 -6.42
CA GLN A 75 5.34 6.08 -7.29
C GLN A 75 6.51 5.44 -8.05
N LYS A 76 7.32 4.67 -7.35
CA LYS A 76 8.45 4.01 -7.98
C LYS A 76 8.00 2.98 -9.01
N LEU A 77 6.95 2.22 -8.68
CA LEU A 77 6.41 1.24 -9.60
C LEU A 77 5.87 1.91 -10.86
N LEU A 78 5.13 3.00 -10.70
CA LEU A 78 4.57 3.71 -11.85
C LEU A 78 5.66 4.24 -12.76
N GLN A 79 6.74 4.77 -12.18
CA GLN A 79 7.90 5.19 -12.99
C GLN A 79 8.48 4.05 -13.79
N ARG A 80 8.62 2.88 -13.16
CA ARG A 80 9.17 1.70 -13.84
C ARG A 80 8.23 1.22 -14.92
N ILE A 81 6.93 1.30 -14.71
CA ILE A 81 5.96 0.91 -15.72
C ILE A 81 6.09 1.83 -16.93
N ARG A 82 6.23 3.13 -16.72
CA ARG A 82 6.40 4.06 -17.83
C ARG A 82 7.65 3.76 -18.63
N LEU A 83 8.75 3.41 -17.94
CA LEU A 83 9.97 3.05 -18.62
C LEU A 83 9.79 1.78 -19.44
N LEU A 84 9.12 0.79 -18.89
CA LEU A 84 8.90 -0.46 -19.61
C LEU A 84 8.03 -0.24 -20.85
N VAL A 85 6.96 0.54 -20.71
CA VAL A 85 6.11 0.87 -21.85
C VAL A 85 6.94 1.51 -22.97
N ARG A 86 7.83 2.43 -22.60
CA ARG A 86 8.69 3.11 -23.57
C ARG A 86 9.61 2.11 -24.25
N GLN A 87 10.21 1.20 -23.49
CA GLN A 87 11.09 0.17 -24.06
C GLN A 87 10.33 -0.73 -25.02
N LEU A 88 9.13 -1.15 -24.63
CA LEU A 88 8.33 -2.02 -25.47
C LEU A 88 7.91 -1.31 -26.75
N ALA A 89 7.62 -0.01 -26.66
CA ALA A 89 7.17 0.75 -27.82
C ALA A 89 8.27 0.92 -28.86
N THR A 90 9.55 0.94 -28.43
CA THR A 90 10.65 1.18 -29.34
C THR A 90 11.29 -0.09 -29.88
N SER A 91 10.87 -1.27 -29.44
CA SER A 91 11.56 -2.51 -29.76
C SER A 91 10.90 -3.32 -30.87
N GLY A 92 10.13 -2.69 -31.72
CA GLY A 92 9.47 -3.35 -32.82
C GLY A 92 8.11 -3.94 -32.42
N TYR A 93 7.28 -4.11 -33.44
CA TYR A 93 5.91 -4.57 -33.20
C TYR A 93 5.83 -6.06 -32.93
N SER A 94 4.97 -6.42 -32.00
CA SER A 94 4.54 -7.79 -31.81
C SER A 94 3.19 -7.72 -31.07
N ARG A 95 2.32 -8.69 -31.36
CA ARG A 95 1.00 -8.73 -30.72
C ARG A 95 1.15 -8.80 -29.19
N MET A 96 2.11 -9.59 -28.73
CA MET A 96 2.39 -9.71 -27.30
C MET A 96 2.76 -8.38 -26.67
N LYS A 97 3.66 -7.65 -27.34
CA LYS A 97 4.10 -6.35 -26.83
C LYS A 97 2.94 -5.36 -26.80
N ALA A 98 2.14 -5.35 -27.85
CA ALA A 98 0.99 -4.46 -27.92
C ALA A 98 0.03 -4.73 -26.76
N ARG A 99 -0.20 -5.99 -26.45
CA ARG A 99 -1.08 -6.36 -25.33
C ARG A 99 -0.48 -5.94 -23.99
N LYS A 100 0.82 -6.11 -23.82
CA LYS A 100 1.49 -5.68 -22.60
C LYS A 100 1.34 -4.18 -22.39
N ILE A 101 1.58 -3.41 -23.46
CA ILE A 101 1.46 -1.96 -23.40
C ILE A 101 0.04 -1.56 -23.02
N GLU A 102 -0.95 -2.22 -23.61
CA GLU A 102 -2.34 -1.93 -23.29
C GLU A 102 -2.65 -2.13 -21.81
N ILE A 103 -2.22 -3.29 -21.27
CA ILE A 103 -2.45 -3.61 -19.87
C ILE A 103 -1.73 -2.61 -18.96
N LEU A 104 -0.48 -2.27 -19.28
CA LEU A 104 0.28 -1.35 -18.47
C LEU A 104 -0.32 0.04 -18.50
N ASN A 105 -0.82 0.48 -19.66
CA ASN A 105 -1.47 1.78 -19.75
C ASN A 105 -2.77 1.82 -18.95
N GLU A 106 -3.52 0.72 -18.96
CA GLU A 106 -4.71 0.65 -18.10
C GLU A 106 -4.34 0.82 -16.63
N PHE A 107 -3.24 0.20 -16.23
CA PHE A 107 -2.75 0.32 -14.87
C PHE A 107 -2.42 1.77 -14.52
N LEU A 108 -1.71 2.46 -15.42
CA LEU A 108 -1.36 3.86 -15.20
C LEU A 108 -2.60 4.74 -15.10
N ASN A 109 -3.59 4.48 -15.93
CA ASN A 109 -4.82 5.27 -15.91
C ASN A 109 -5.61 5.04 -14.64
N ALA A 110 -5.63 3.80 -14.16
CA ALA A 110 -6.37 3.45 -12.95
C ALA A 110 -5.78 4.12 -11.70
N GLN A 111 -4.52 4.50 -11.74
CA GLN A 111 -3.86 5.12 -10.60
C GLN A 111 -3.93 6.63 -10.63
N SER A 112 -4.61 7.21 -11.60
CA SER A 112 -4.73 8.66 -11.67
C SER A 112 -5.63 9.16 -10.55
N PRO A 113 -5.35 10.35 -10.01
CA PRO A 113 -6.16 10.91 -8.93
C PRO A 113 -7.62 11.09 -9.32
N SER A 114 -7.89 11.44 -10.56
CA SER A 114 -9.27 11.67 -11.00
C SER A 114 -10.07 10.35 -10.94
N ALA A 115 -9.45 9.27 -11.35
CA ALA A 115 -10.12 7.97 -11.29
C ALA A 115 -10.41 7.58 -9.85
N THR A 116 -9.48 7.87 -8.95
CA THR A 116 -9.67 7.57 -7.55
C THR A 116 -10.84 8.36 -6.97
N CYS A 117 -10.94 9.62 -7.32
CA CYS A 117 -12.03 10.46 -6.84
C CYS A 117 -13.37 9.95 -7.35
N ASP A 118 -13.43 9.56 -8.61
CA ASP A 118 -14.66 9.05 -9.19
C ASP A 118 -15.13 7.79 -8.48
N ILE A 119 -14.21 6.92 -8.17
CA ILE A 119 -14.55 5.69 -7.46
C ILE A 119 -15.11 6.02 -6.09
N ALA A 120 -14.46 6.94 -5.40
CA ALA A 120 -14.91 7.34 -4.07
C ALA A 120 -16.31 7.96 -4.12
N ALA A 121 -16.58 8.73 -5.13
CA ALA A 121 -17.89 9.35 -5.28
C ALA A 121 -18.95 8.33 -5.64
N GLY A 122 -18.58 7.36 -6.42
CA GLY A 122 -19.51 6.34 -6.80
C GLY A 122 -19.85 5.45 -5.66
N LYS A 123 -19.98 5.20 -5.13
CA LYS A 123 -20.22 4.35 -4.43
C LYS A 123 -20.76 3.58 -4.34
N ILE A 124 -20.81 3.28 -4.38
CA ILE A 124 -21.00 2.63 -4.60
C ILE A 124 -21.73 2.25 -4.58
N HIS A 125 -22.16 2.35 -4.43
CA HIS A 125 -22.54 1.94 -4.70
C HIS A 125 -22.94 1.61 -4.81
N HIS A 126 -23.26 1.40 -4.64
CA HIS A 126 -23.55 0.90 -4.91
C HIS A 126 -23.89 0.57 -4.79
N SER A 127 -24.12 0.43 -4.69
CA SER A 127 -24.33 0.00 -4.74
C SER A 127 -24.76 -0.32 -4.50
N LEU A 128 -25.23 -0.44 -4.34
CA LEU A 128 -25.58 -0.79 -4.40
C LEU A 128 -26.14 -1.04 -4.57
N GLY A 129 -26.52 -1.21 -4.52
CA GLY A 129 -26.96 -1.52 -4.98
C GLY A 129 -27.51 -1.83 -4.99
N ARG A 130 -27.79 -2.03 -4.84
CA ARG A 130 -28.20 -2.21 -5.10
C ARG A 130 -28.54 -2.40 -5.38
#